data_b51a8279c250cf1c50ad1246087a30b6
#
_entry.id   b51a8279c250cf1c50ad1246087a30b6
#
_cell.length_a   1.000
_cell.length_b   1.000
_cell.length_c   1.000
_cell.angle_alpha   90.00
_cell.angle_beta   90.00
_cell.angle_gamma   90.00
#
_symmetry.space_group_name_H-M   'P 1'
#
loop_
_entity.id
_entity.type
_entity.pdbx_description
1 polymer ?
#
loop_
_entity_poly.entity_id
_entity_poly.type
_entity_poly.pdbx_seq_one_letter_code
_entity_poly.pdbx_strand_id
1 'polypeptide(L)'
;MQLCLCQKVKVTMFSQNQFLSVLLIILASFPFSFSSDLGNPLVVLDLHRHHRTRRLQSTSAKNVTVNVDHFGAKGDGGDDTQAFMNAWEKACSSKRGVELVVPKNRVYRLKPMNFSGPCKSDVTLKIYGTIKASTKRSDYTDLRHWILFTNLTNFRVEGGGTINGNGRKWWQNSCKVNESLPCTLAPNAVTFFGCNTLEVDNVRFRNAQKMHLSFQSCVNVKASNLIVTAPGDSPNTDGIHVTATQNIRISNCLIRTGDDCISIVSGSKNVQADDITCGPGHGISIGSLGAGNSQAEVSDVVVSKAKIIGTTNGLRIKTWQGGSGYATNIRFKNVMMANVSNPIIIDQYYCDQDSPCQEQASTVKISNVVYENVKGTSASKVAVKFDCSKSFGCQDILLKDVNLRSLANEIAQASCEHVDLSHRGTVSPKCSSLI
;
A
#
# COMPACT_ATOMS: atom_id res chain seq x y z
N MET A 1 -20.56 33.57 11.51
CA MET A 1 -21.67 33.34 10.57
C MET A 1 -21.16 33.69 9.18
N GLN A 2 -20.54 32.72 8.51
CA GLN A 2 -20.25 32.86 7.08
C GLN A 2 -20.17 31.44 6.50
N LEU A 3 -21.17 31.12 5.68
CA LEU A 3 -21.39 29.85 5.03
C LEU A 3 -20.30 29.61 3.96
N CYS A 4 -19.64 28.50 4.03
CA CYS A 4 -18.79 28.01 2.96
C CYS A 4 -19.63 27.15 2.02
N LEU A 5 -19.93 27.69 0.82
CA LEU A 5 -20.69 27.00 -0.23
C LEU A 5 -19.87 25.82 -0.79
N CYS A 6 -20.39 24.65 -0.60
CA CYS A 6 -19.92 23.44 -1.27
C CYS A 6 -20.54 23.40 -2.68
N GLN A 7 -19.74 23.63 -3.72
CA GLN A 7 -20.18 23.47 -5.11
C GLN A 7 -20.45 22.00 -5.42
N LYS A 8 -21.73 21.70 -5.62
CA LYS A 8 -22.17 20.40 -6.18
C LYS A 8 -21.78 20.31 -7.66
N VAL A 9 -20.86 19.41 -7.96
CA VAL A 9 -20.65 18.97 -9.34
C VAL A 9 -21.76 17.99 -9.69
N LYS A 10 -22.66 18.39 -10.59
CA LYS A 10 -23.65 17.52 -11.22
C LYS A 10 -22.92 16.58 -12.18
N VAL A 11 -22.90 15.29 -11.89
CA VAL A 11 -22.58 14.25 -12.85
C VAL A 11 -23.86 13.90 -13.59
N THR A 12 -23.95 14.24 -14.87
CA THR A 12 -25.00 13.81 -15.78
C THR A 12 -24.82 12.33 -16.10
N MET A 13 -25.76 11.49 -15.68
CA MET A 13 -25.86 10.12 -16.13
C MET A 13 -26.31 10.10 -17.61
N PHE A 14 -25.48 9.50 -18.44
CA PHE A 14 -25.90 9.05 -19.77
C PHE A 14 -26.48 7.63 -19.65
N SER A 15 -27.77 7.53 -19.94
CA SER A 15 -28.49 6.28 -20.16
C SER A 15 -28.05 5.66 -21.48
N GLN A 16 -27.58 4.42 -21.45
CA GLN A 16 -27.53 3.60 -22.65
C GLN A 16 -28.39 2.36 -22.45
N ASN A 17 -29.53 2.40 -23.09
CA ASN A 17 -30.35 1.23 -23.41
C ASN A 17 -29.89 0.62 -24.71
N GLN A 18 -29.96 -0.72 -24.74
CA GLN A 18 -30.10 -1.62 -25.88
C GLN A 18 -28.88 -1.90 -26.77
N PHE A 19 -28.37 -3.12 -26.69
CA PHE A 19 -28.34 -4.02 -27.83
C PHE A 19 -28.42 -5.48 -27.36
N LEU A 20 -29.51 -6.10 -27.80
CA LEU A 20 -29.80 -7.54 -27.72
C LEU A 20 -29.26 -8.23 -28.97
N SER A 21 -29.02 -9.54 -28.86
CA SER A 21 -28.82 -10.56 -29.92
C SER A 21 -27.34 -10.75 -30.31
N VAL A 22 -26.79 -11.95 -30.43
CA VAL A 22 -27.26 -13.25 -30.88
C VAL A 22 -26.35 -14.34 -30.29
N LEU A 23 -26.98 -15.36 -29.74
CA LEU A 23 -26.38 -16.62 -29.31
C LEU A 23 -26.15 -17.50 -30.55
N LEU A 24 -24.96 -18.00 -30.77
CA LEU A 24 -24.71 -19.12 -31.70
C LEU A 24 -23.83 -20.18 -30.97
N ILE A 25 -24.51 -21.25 -30.63
CA ILE A 25 -23.98 -22.51 -30.08
C ILE A 25 -23.37 -23.28 -31.28
N ILE A 26 -22.09 -23.64 -31.21
CA ILE A 26 -21.53 -24.72 -32.03
C ILE A 26 -20.96 -25.78 -31.09
N LEU A 27 -21.74 -26.85 -30.95
CA LEU A 27 -21.30 -28.12 -30.42
C LEU A 27 -20.55 -28.86 -31.53
N ALA A 28 -19.27 -29.15 -31.30
CA ALA A 28 -18.55 -30.14 -32.07
C ALA A 28 -18.04 -31.23 -31.14
N SER A 29 -18.73 -32.35 -31.22
CA SER A 29 -18.40 -33.65 -30.65
C SER A 29 -17.22 -34.28 -31.37
N PHE A 30 -16.21 -34.75 -30.62
CA PHE A 30 -15.25 -35.74 -31.10
C PHE A 30 -15.26 -36.97 -30.21
N PRO A 31 -15.25 -38.19 -30.83
CA PRO A 31 -15.38 -39.43 -30.07
C PRO A 31 -14.07 -39.94 -29.54
N PHE A 32 -14.14 -40.48 -28.35
CA PHE A 32 -13.10 -41.32 -27.73
C PHE A 32 -13.05 -42.66 -28.48
N SER A 33 -11.81 -43.10 -28.84
CA SER A 33 -11.53 -44.49 -29.16
C SER A 33 -10.46 -45.01 -28.22
N PHE A 34 -10.85 -45.96 -27.40
CA PHE A 34 -9.91 -46.86 -26.64
C PHE A 34 -9.42 -47.93 -27.61
N SER A 35 -8.14 -48.18 -27.61
CA SER A 35 -7.56 -49.46 -28.05
C SER A 35 -6.45 -49.88 -27.08
N SER A 36 -6.70 -51.01 -26.46
CA SER A 36 -5.72 -51.81 -25.70
C SER A 36 -4.99 -52.71 -26.68
N ASP A 37 -3.67 -52.79 -26.62
CA ASP A 37 -2.99 -54.05 -26.90
C ASP A 37 -1.65 -54.17 -26.19
N LEU A 38 -1.45 -55.38 -25.72
CA LEU A 38 -0.33 -55.92 -24.95
C LEU A 38 0.81 -56.38 -25.88
N GLY A 39 2.05 -56.34 -25.40
CA GLY A 39 2.99 -57.40 -25.74
C GLY A 39 4.36 -57.03 -26.29
N ASN A 40 5.32 -56.90 -25.44
CA ASN A 40 6.72 -57.42 -25.39
C ASN A 40 7.72 -57.28 -26.58
N PRO A 41 9.03 -57.69 -26.42
CA PRO A 41 10.09 -56.71 -26.15
C PRO A 41 11.28 -56.81 -27.17
N LEU A 42 12.29 -55.93 -26.95
CA LEU A 42 13.66 -56.01 -27.46
C LEU A 42 13.92 -55.82 -28.97
N VAL A 43 14.52 -54.70 -29.29
CA VAL A 43 15.80 -54.63 -30.03
C VAL A 43 16.47 -53.28 -29.76
N VAL A 44 17.69 -53.36 -29.22
CA VAL A 44 18.64 -52.27 -29.08
C VAL A 44 19.18 -51.93 -30.46
N LEU A 45 19.02 -50.68 -30.90
CA LEU A 45 19.86 -50.12 -31.96
C LEU A 45 20.23 -48.68 -31.56
N ASP A 46 21.48 -48.58 -31.22
CA ASP A 46 22.23 -47.36 -30.92
C ASP A 46 22.39 -46.54 -32.21
N LEU A 47 21.74 -45.39 -32.25
CA LEU A 47 21.95 -44.39 -33.31
C LEU A 47 22.21 -43.05 -32.61
N HIS A 48 23.49 -42.81 -32.32
CA HIS A 48 23.98 -41.48 -31.97
C HIS A 48 23.66 -40.47 -33.07
N ARG A 49 22.52 -39.82 -32.95
CA ARG A 49 22.21 -38.63 -33.71
C ARG A 49 22.43 -37.41 -32.85
N HIS A 50 23.60 -36.79 -32.96
CA HIS A 50 23.89 -35.49 -32.40
C HIS A 50 22.87 -34.45 -32.89
N HIS A 51 21.73 -34.29 -32.21
CA HIS A 51 20.95 -33.12 -32.28
C HIS A 51 21.67 -32.01 -31.52
N ARG A 52 22.47 -31.24 -32.24
CA ARG A 52 22.94 -29.93 -31.84
C ARG A 52 21.69 -29.05 -31.68
N THR A 53 21.04 -29.06 -30.51
CA THR A 53 20.11 -28.03 -30.13
C THR A 53 20.86 -26.71 -30.14
N ARG A 54 20.70 -25.93 -31.22
CA ARG A 54 21.06 -24.55 -31.22
C ARG A 54 20.20 -23.89 -30.10
N ARG A 55 20.81 -23.73 -28.94
CA ARG A 55 20.31 -22.82 -27.92
C ARG A 55 20.27 -21.46 -28.61
N LEU A 56 19.08 -21.03 -29.00
CA LEU A 56 18.82 -19.64 -29.36
C LEU A 56 19.21 -18.82 -28.12
N GLN A 57 20.45 -18.34 -28.10
CA GLN A 57 20.81 -17.25 -27.20
C GLN A 57 19.92 -16.10 -27.64
N SER A 58 18.85 -15.87 -26.89
CA SER A 58 18.15 -14.60 -26.90
C SER A 58 19.22 -13.57 -26.60
N THR A 59 19.69 -12.88 -27.60
CA THR A 59 20.48 -11.66 -27.43
C THR A 59 19.51 -10.64 -26.84
N SER A 60 19.47 -10.58 -25.51
CA SER A 60 18.79 -9.52 -24.78
C SER A 60 19.37 -8.21 -25.33
N ALA A 61 18.55 -7.50 -26.10
CA ALA A 61 18.92 -6.20 -26.66
C ALA A 61 19.31 -5.31 -25.46
N LYS A 62 20.57 -4.89 -25.41
CA LYS A 62 21.12 -4.10 -24.32
C LYS A 62 20.24 -2.85 -24.11
N ASN A 63 19.74 -2.64 -22.90
CA ASN A 63 18.96 -1.47 -22.55
C ASN A 63 19.72 -0.17 -22.89
N VAL A 64 18.98 0.85 -23.27
CA VAL A 64 19.55 2.19 -23.50
C VAL A 64 19.68 2.88 -22.16
N THR A 65 20.85 3.43 -21.85
CA THR A 65 21.05 4.25 -20.65
C THR A 65 20.78 5.72 -20.97
N VAL A 66 19.87 6.32 -20.20
CA VAL A 66 19.56 7.75 -20.20
C VAL A 66 20.00 8.30 -18.83
N ASN A 67 20.98 9.19 -18.80
CA ASN A 67 21.47 9.78 -17.56
C ASN A 67 20.95 11.21 -17.44
N VAL A 68 20.35 11.58 -16.31
CA VAL A 68 19.78 12.92 -16.07
C VAL A 68 20.81 14.04 -16.21
N ASP A 69 22.09 13.77 -15.90
CA ASP A 69 23.17 14.76 -16.05
C ASP A 69 23.39 15.17 -17.51
N HIS A 70 23.16 14.26 -18.46
CA HIS A 70 23.28 14.57 -19.90
C HIS A 70 22.17 15.49 -20.41
N PHE A 71 21.14 15.74 -19.58
CA PHE A 71 20.03 16.65 -19.86
C PHE A 71 20.13 17.96 -19.08
N GLY A 72 21.28 18.17 -18.41
CA GLY A 72 21.56 19.40 -17.69
C GLY A 72 21.31 19.37 -16.20
N ALA A 73 20.97 18.19 -15.61
CA ALA A 73 20.88 18.06 -14.16
C ALA A 73 22.27 18.22 -13.54
N LYS A 74 22.38 19.11 -12.55
CA LYS A 74 23.66 19.42 -11.90
C LYS A 74 23.85 18.63 -10.61
N GLY A 75 22.74 18.32 -9.91
CA GLY A 75 22.78 17.61 -8.64
C GLY A 75 23.58 18.33 -7.55
N ASP A 76 23.63 19.65 -7.61
CA ASP A 76 24.31 20.57 -6.68
C ASP A 76 23.34 21.18 -5.64
N GLY A 77 22.07 20.75 -5.64
CA GLY A 77 20.98 21.30 -4.82
C GLY A 77 20.23 22.46 -5.49
N GLY A 78 20.59 22.83 -6.72
CA GLY A 78 19.81 23.70 -7.61
C GLY A 78 18.53 23.01 -8.12
N ASP A 79 17.76 23.71 -8.96
CA ASP A 79 16.53 23.16 -9.55
C ASP A 79 16.87 22.32 -10.79
N ASP A 80 16.72 21.02 -10.68
CA ASP A 80 17.00 20.06 -11.75
C ASP A 80 15.72 19.57 -12.46
N THR A 81 14.54 20.15 -12.15
CA THR A 81 13.23 19.66 -12.61
C THR A 81 13.15 19.52 -14.11
N GLN A 82 13.58 20.54 -14.87
CA GLN A 82 13.50 20.52 -16.33
C GLN A 82 14.40 19.44 -16.96
N ALA A 83 15.58 19.23 -16.39
CA ALA A 83 16.49 18.18 -16.84
C ALA A 83 15.89 16.78 -16.64
N PHE A 84 15.21 16.55 -15.52
CA PHE A 84 14.49 15.30 -15.28
C PHE A 84 13.31 15.11 -16.23
N MET A 85 12.54 16.16 -16.53
CA MET A 85 11.46 16.10 -17.52
C MET A 85 11.98 15.72 -18.91
N ASN A 86 13.03 16.37 -19.37
CA ASN A 86 13.65 16.09 -20.68
C ASN A 86 14.21 14.66 -20.74
N ALA A 87 14.87 14.21 -19.68
CA ALA A 87 15.39 12.84 -19.58
C ALA A 87 14.25 11.79 -19.59
N TRP A 88 13.14 12.08 -18.90
CA TRP A 88 11.97 11.23 -18.91
C TRP A 88 11.33 11.12 -20.29
N GLU A 89 11.12 12.24 -20.97
CA GLU A 89 10.58 12.26 -22.33
C GLU A 89 11.43 11.41 -23.28
N LYS A 90 12.75 11.53 -23.20
CA LYS A 90 13.69 10.72 -23.97
C LYS A 90 13.56 9.23 -23.62
N ALA A 91 13.48 8.89 -22.34
CA ALA A 91 13.35 7.52 -21.88
C ALA A 91 12.02 6.91 -22.33
N CYS A 92 10.91 7.59 -22.09
CA CYS A 92 9.56 7.11 -22.39
C CYS A 92 9.28 7.02 -23.89
N SER A 93 9.95 7.80 -24.73
CA SER A 93 9.85 7.75 -26.21
C SER A 93 10.71 6.67 -26.87
N SER A 94 11.58 5.99 -26.12
CA SER A 94 12.47 4.94 -26.66
C SER A 94 11.68 3.68 -27.07
N LYS A 95 12.05 3.10 -28.22
CA LYS A 95 11.52 1.80 -28.69
C LYS A 95 12.25 0.59 -28.07
N ARG A 96 13.30 0.80 -27.31
CA ARG A 96 14.08 -0.23 -26.60
C ARG A 96 14.01 0.03 -25.10
N GLY A 97 14.06 -1.01 -24.28
CA GLY A 97 14.12 -0.88 -22.83
C GLY A 97 15.14 0.15 -22.37
N VAL A 98 14.78 0.95 -21.39
CA VAL A 98 15.60 2.09 -20.91
C VAL A 98 15.93 1.97 -19.43
N GLU A 99 17.17 2.29 -19.10
CA GLU A 99 17.60 2.60 -17.76
C GLU A 99 17.76 4.12 -17.61
N LEU A 100 16.82 4.78 -16.92
CA LEU A 100 16.92 6.19 -16.57
C LEU A 100 17.70 6.30 -15.26
N VAL A 101 18.90 6.88 -15.33
CA VAL A 101 19.88 6.88 -14.24
C VAL A 101 19.94 8.22 -13.55
N VAL A 102 19.79 8.21 -12.22
CA VAL A 102 20.09 9.31 -11.31
C VAL A 102 21.40 9.00 -10.58
N PRO A 103 22.52 9.64 -10.94
CA PRO A 103 23.87 9.32 -10.47
C PRO A 103 24.06 9.42 -8.95
N LYS A 104 24.98 8.62 -8.42
CA LYS A 104 25.37 8.62 -7.00
C LYS A 104 26.10 9.90 -6.59
N ASN A 105 26.16 10.16 -5.29
CA ASN A 105 26.89 11.26 -4.66
C ASN A 105 26.45 12.67 -5.10
N ARG A 106 25.20 12.79 -5.56
CA ARG A 106 24.57 14.06 -5.95
C ARG A 106 23.20 14.23 -5.30
N VAL A 107 22.75 15.48 -5.17
CA VAL A 107 21.45 15.85 -4.59
C VAL A 107 20.69 16.69 -5.61
N TYR A 108 19.75 16.06 -6.28
CA TYR A 108 18.89 16.70 -7.30
C TYR A 108 17.64 17.25 -6.63
N ARG A 109 17.43 18.55 -6.70
CA ARG A 109 16.24 19.18 -6.17
C ARG A 109 15.17 19.29 -7.25
N LEU A 110 13.99 18.75 -6.96
CA LEU A 110 12.87 18.77 -7.88
C LEU A 110 11.67 19.53 -7.29
N LYS A 111 11.03 20.32 -8.13
CA LYS A 111 9.65 20.80 -7.93
C LYS A 111 8.66 19.67 -8.20
N PRO A 112 7.35 19.85 -7.92
CA PRO A 112 6.35 18.89 -8.31
C PRO A 112 6.44 18.53 -9.79
N MET A 113 6.38 17.23 -10.09
CA MET A 113 6.44 16.75 -11.47
C MET A 113 5.70 15.45 -11.68
N ASN A 114 5.27 15.23 -12.93
CA ASN A 114 4.58 14.01 -13.36
C ASN A 114 5.39 13.28 -14.43
N PHE A 115 5.69 12.01 -14.16
CA PHE A 115 6.24 11.05 -15.09
C PHE A 115 5.11 10.25 -15.73
N SER A 116 4.58 10.73 -16.84
CA SER A 116 3.41 10.13 -17.49
C SER A 116 3.80 9.06 -18.50
N GLY A 117 3.00 7.97 -18.56
CA GLY A 117 2.93 7.02 -19.65
C GLY A 117 1.79 7.33 -20.63
N PRO A 118 1.51 6.42 -21.59
CA PRO A 118 2.25 5.17 -21.77
C PRO A 118 3.61 5.37 -22.42
N CYS A 119 4.63 4.64 -21.96
CA CYS A 119 5.93 4.63 -22.60
C CYS A 119 5.98 3.61 -23.75
N LYS A 120 6.86 3.85 -24.73
CA LYS A 120 6.98 2.96 -25.91
C LYS A 120 7.69 1.63 -25.60
N SER A 121 8.38 1.54 -24.46
CA SER A 121 9.05 0.33 -23.98
C SER A 121 9.18 0.38 -22.46
N ASP A 122 9.67 -0.69 -21.87
CA ASP A 122 9.92 -0.80 -20.44
C ASP A 122 10.94 0.23 -19.96
N VAL A 123 10.66 0.88 -18.84
CA VAL A 123 11.55 1.88 -18.23
C VAL A 123 11.90 1.43 -16.82
N THR A 124 13.19 1.46 -16.51
CA THR A 124 13.72 1.29 -15.16
C THR A 124 14.34 2.59 -14.69
N LEU A 125 13.79 3.22 -13.66
CA LEU A 125 14.37 4.39 -12.99
C LEU A 125 15.37 3.91 -11.94
N LYS A 126 16.66 4.12 -12.20
CA LYS A 126 17.77 3.75 -11.31
C LYS A 126 18.22 4.94 -10.48
N ILE A 127 17.82 4.98 -9.23
CA ILE A 127 18.18 6.07 -8.31
C ILE A 127 19.38 5.62 -7.47
N TYR A 128 20.54 6.16 -7.74
CA TYR A 128 21.75 5.95 -6.93
C TYR A 128 22.06 7.16 -6.03
N GLY A 129 21.67 8.36 -6.44
CA GLY A 129 21.81 9.61 -5.71
C GLY A 129 20.62 9.94 -4.82
N THR A 130 20.45 11.20 -4.52
CA THR A 130 19.32 11.73 -3.75
C THR A 130 18.46 12.64 -4.60
N ILE A 131 17.17 12.33 -4.69
CA ILE A 131 16.14 13.23 -5.19
C ILE A 131 15.50 13.92 -3.98
N LYS A 132 15.45 15.25 -3.98
CA LYS A 132 14.98 16.05 -2.84
C LYS A 132 13.91 17.05 -3.25
N ALA A 133 12.84 17.14 -2.48
CA ALA A 133 11.75 18.07 -2.75
C ALA A 133 12.11 19.52 -2.46
N SER A 134 11.53 20.45 -3.25
CA SER A 134 11.53 21.87 -2.91
C SER A 134 10.78 22.12 -1.60
N THR A 135 11.30 23.02 -0.78
CA THR A 135 10.62 23.50 0.45
C THR A 135 9.75 24.73 0.22
N LYS A 136 9.75 25.27 -1.00
CA LYS A 136 8.95 26.46 -1.32
C LYS A 136 7.52 26.02 -1.65
N ARG A 137 6.56 26.41 -0.82
CA ARG A 137 5.14 26.08 -1.03
C ARG A 137 4.61 26.63 -2.36
N SER A 138 5.13 27.77 -2.82
CA SER A 138 4.76 28.37 -4.10
C SER A 138 5.17 27.56 -5.32
N ASP A 139 6.07 26.56 -5.17
CA ASP A 139 6.41 25.66 -6.26
C ASP A 139 5.32 24.58 -6.49
N TYR A 140 4.36 24.43 -5.55
CA TYR A 140 3.30 23.42 -5.57
C TYR A 140 1.96 24.03 -6.02
N THR A 141 1.64 23.85 -7.28
CA THR A 141 0.32 24.21 -7.83
C THR A 141 -0.75 23.17 -7.49
N ASP A 142 -0.37 21.89 -7.47
CA ASP A 142 -1.16 20.79 -6.91
C ASP A 142 -0.59 20.39 -5.55
N LEU A 143 -1.35 20.62 -4.48
CA LEU A 143 -0.98 20.26 -3.13
C LEU A 143 -1.21 18.78 -2.80
N ARG A 144 -1.53 17.94 -3.77
CA ARG A 144 -1.75 16.51 -3.55
C ARG A 144 -0.50 15.67 -3.80
N HIS A 145 0.38 16.10 -4.74
CA HIS A 145 1.50 15.28 -5.17
C HIS A 145 2.79 16.09 -5.32
N TRP A 146 3.91 15.48 -4.95
CA TRP A 146 5.24 15.97 -5.33
C TRP A 146 5.78 15.22 -6.55
N ILE A 147 6.04 13.91 -6.45
CA ILE A 147 6.39 13.08 -7.60
C ILE A 147 5.20 12.19 -7.92
N LEU A 148 4.69 12.28 -9.14
CA LEU A 148 3.59 11.49 -9.63
C LEU A 148 4.04 10.65 -10.82
N PHE A 149 3.78 9.35 -10.78
CA PHE A 149 3.95 8.42 -11.90
C PHE A 149 2.57 7.98 -12.36
N THR A 150 2.21 8.21 -13.65
CA THR A 150 0.86 7.93 -14.15
C THR A 150 0.86 7.00 -15.35
N ASN A 151 -0.06 6.02 -15.32
CA ASN A 151 -0.37 5.14 -16.46
C ASN A 151 0.86 4.45 -17.05
N LEU A 152 1.75 3.96 -16.17
CA LEU A 152 2.95 3.23 -16.56
C LEU A 152 2.70 1.72 -16.51
N THR A 153 3.25 1.02 -17.49
CA THR A 153 3.23 -0.45 -17.55
C THR A 153 4.66 -0.99 -17.60
N ASN A 154 4.93 -2.09 -16.88
CA ASN A 154 6.26 -2.70 -16.76
C ASN A 154 7.32 -1.69 -16.27
N PHE A 155 6.95 -0.89 -15.28
CA PHE A 155 7.82 0.14 -14.75
C PHE A 155 8.55 -0.33 -13.49
N ARG A 156 9.83 0.00 -13.40
CA ARG A 156 10.64 -0.35 -12.23
C ARG A 156 11.35 0.88 -11.66
N VAL A 157 11.39 0.97 -10.33
CA VAL A 157 12.18 1.96 -9.57
C VAL A 157 13.12 1.22 -8.64
N GLU A 158 14.43 1.42 -8.77
CA GLU A 158 15.45 0.72 -7.98
C GLU A 158 16.72 1.55 -7.79
N GLY A 159 17.76 1.00 -7.11
CA GLY A 159 19.10 1.57 -7.13
C GLY A 159 19.73 1.90 -5.79
N GLY A 160 19.01 1.78 -4.67
CA GLY A 160 19.54 2.00 -3.32
C GLY A 160 19.73 3.47 -2.93
N GLY A 161 19.33 4.40 -3.80
CA GLY A 161 19.37 5.85 -3.53
C GLY A 161 18.22 6.32 -2.65
N THR A 162 18.04 7.62 -2.56
CA THR A 162 17.12 8.26 -1.63
C THR A 162 16.15 9.20 -2.33
N ILE A 163 14.86 9.10 -2.01
CA ILE A 163 13.83 10.11 -2.30
C ILE A 163 13.47 10.79 -0.99
N ASN A 164 13.76 12.09 -0.87
CA ASN A 164 13.57 12.87 0.34
C ASN A 164 12.51 13.97 0.10
N GLY A 165 11.35 13.77 0.72
CA GLY A 165 10.22 14.71 0.63
C GLY A 165 10.45 16.05 1.32
N ASN A 166 11.52 16.19 2.15
CA ASN A 166 11.91 17.44 2.80
C ASN A 166 10.77 18.10 3.59
N GLY A 167 9.94 17.26 4.29
CA GLY A 167 8.63 17.58 4.81
C GLY A 167 8.58 18.52 6.01
N ARG A 168 9.71 18.80 6.70
CA ARG A 168 9.73 19.52 7.99
C ARG A 168 8.90 20.81 8.00
N LYS A 169 8.97 21.62 6.94
CA LYS A 169 8.19 22.86 6.85
C LYS A 169 6.68 22.61 6.72
N TRP A 170 6.29 21.48 6.13
CA TRP A 170 4.90 21.08 6.02
C TRP A 170 4.35 20.65 7.38
N TRP A 171 5.11 19.90 8.15
CA TRP A 171 4.73 19.45 9.49
C TRP A 171 4.57 20.62 10.46
N GLN A 172 5.52 21.56 10.46
CA GLN A 172 5.50 22.75 11.30
C GLN A 172 4.27 23.66 11.02
N ASN A 173 3.69 23.56 9.84
CA ASN A 173 2.50 24.32 9.43
C ASN A 173 1.21 23.46 9.36
N SER A 174 1.21 22.30 10.00
CA SER A 174 0.04 21.42 10.05
C SER A 174 -0.85 21.76 11.25
N CYS A 175 -2.17 21.79 11.02
CA CYS A 175 -3.16 21.92 12.10
C CYS A 175 -3.11 20.74 13.09
N LYS A 176 -2.60 19.57 12.69
CA LYS A 176 -2.37 18.43 13.58
C LYS A 176 -1.23 18.67 14.60
N VAL A 177 -0.36 19.63 14.35
CA VAL A 177 0.73 20.02 15.27
C VAL A 177 0.37 21.29 16.03
N ASN A 178 -0.35 22.20 15.38
CA ASN A 178 -0.83 23.43 16.00
C ASN A 178 -2.26 23.72 15.52
N GLU A 179 -3.23 23.44 16.37
CA GLU A 179 -4.67 23.60 16.10
C GLU A 179 -5.10 25.02 15.75
N SER A 180 -4.28 26.05 16.08
CA SER A 180 -4.54 27.42 15.67
C SER A 180 -4.28 27.68 14.17
N LEU A 181 -3.61 26.75 13.49
CA LEU A 181 -3.31 26.87 12.06
C LEU A 181 -4.46 26.29 11.20
N PRO A 182 -4.69 26.86 10.01
CA PRO A 182 -5.68 26.29 9.10
C PRO A 182 -5.25 24.90 8.62
N CYS A 183 -6.17 23.94 8.59
CA CYS A 183 -5.92 22.62 8.05
C CYS A 183 -5.72 22.67 6.53
N THR A 184 -4.49 22.72 6.10
CA THR A 184 -4.12 22.82 4.68
C THR A 184 -3.53 21.49 4.19
N LEU A 185 -3.78 21.18 2.92
CA LEU A 185 -3.23 19.98 2.28
C LEU A 185 -1.70 20.03 2.24
N ALA A 186 -1.10 18.87 2.42
CA ALA A 186 0.31 18.61 2.13
C ALA A 186 0.43 17.51 1.05
N PRO A 187 1.40 17.59 0.13
CA PRO A 187 1.51 16.62 -0.96
C PRO A 187 2.04 15.27 -0.48
N ASN A 188 1.56 14.19 -1.07
CA ASN A 188 2.24 12.90 -0.97
C ASN A 188 3.60 12.97 -1.66
N ALA A 189 4.61 12.32 -1.10
CA ALA A 189 5.95 12.42 -1.65
C ALA A 189 6.07 11.70 -2.99
N VAL A 190 5.67 10.44 -3.07
CA VAL A 190 5.66 9.65 -4.30
C VAL A 190 4.30 8.98 -4.46
N THR A 191 3.67 9.17 -5.60
CA THR A 191 2.41 8.51 -5.96
C THR A 191 2.55 7.79 -7.28
N PHE A 192 2.16 6.51 -7.31
CA PHE A 192 1.92 5.75 -8.52
C PHE A 192 0.41 5.68 -8.75
N PHE A 193 -0.04 6.16 -9.90
CA PHE A 193 -1.45 6.21 -10.25
C PHE A 193 -1.74 5.49 -11.56
N GLY A 194 -2.64 4.51 -11.54
CA GLY A 194 -3.05 3.75 -12.74
C GLY A 194 -1.92 2.93 -13.35
N CYS A 195 -0.90 2.53 -12.58
CA CYS A 195 0.21 1.73 -13.07
C CYS A 195 -0.12 0.24 -13.07
N ASN A 196 0.42 -0.48 -14.07
CA ASN A 196 0.27 -1.94 -14.18
C ASN A 196 1.64 -2.61 -14.29
N THR A 197 1.84 -3.68 -13.52
CA THR A 197 3.13 -4.40 -13.46
C THR A 197 4.25 -3.44 -13.03
N LEU A 198 4.14 -3.00 -11.77
CA LEU A 198 5.05 -2.04 -11.15
C LEU A 198 5.96 -2.74 -10.15
N GLU A 199 7.24 -2.42 -10.16
CA GLU A 199 8.20 -2.88 -9.16
C GLU A 199 8.95 -1.70 -8.54
N VAL A 200 8.94 -1.62 -7.21
CA VAL A 200 9.73 -0.63 -6.44
C VAL A 200 10.62 -1.42 -5.49
N ASP A 201 11.91 -1.42 -5.74
CA ASP A 201 12.86 -2.26 -5.02
C ASP A 201 14.08 -1.48 -4.55
N ASN A 202 14.53 -1.75 -3.32
CA ASN A 202 15.77 -1.20 -2.78
C ASN A 202 15.89 0.32 -2.96
N VAL A 203 14.91 1.07 -2.44
CA VAL A 203 14.89 2.55 -2.43
C VAL A 203 14.64 3.05 -1.01
N ARG A 204 15.25 4.17 -0.64
CA ARG A 204 15.01 4.86 0.64
C ARG A 204 14.07 6.04 0.44
N PHE A 205 12.97 6.06 1.19
CA PHE A 205 12.04 7.19 1.25
C PHE A 205 12.22 7.89 2.59
N ARG A 206 12.40 9.21 2.57
CA ARG A 206 12.64 9.97 3.79
C ARG A 206 11.81 11.24 3.86
N ASN A 207 11.35 11.56 5.06
CA ASN A 207 10.77 12.86 5.40
C ASN A 207 9.72 13.34 4.39
N ALA A 208 8.74 12.50 4.07
CA ALA A 208 7.63 12.90 3.20
C ALA A 208 6.88 14.10 3.79
N GLN A 209 6.30 14.91 2.94
CA GLN A 209 5.47 16.05 3.36
C GLN A 209 4.16 15.55 4.01
N LYS A 210 3.61 14.44 3.46
CA LYS A 210 2.49 13.66 3.95
C LYS A 210 2.84 12.17 3.79
N MET A 211 2.12 11.36 3.03
CA MET A 211 2.44 9.96 2.77
C MET A 211 3.76 9.81 1.98
N HIS A 212 4.59 8.81 2.34
CA HIS A 212 5.86 8.58 1.64
C HIS A 212 5.65 7.93 0.27
N LEU A 213 4.92 6.83 0.23
CA LEU A 213 4.70 6.04 -0.96
C LEU A 213 3.23 5.66 -1.07
N SER A 214 2.58 6.08 -2.14
CA SER A 214 1.17 5.84 -2.39
C SER A 214 0.96 5.08 -3.70
N PHE A 215 0.26 3.94 -3.63
CA PHE A 215 -0.21 3.19 -4.78
C PHE A 215 -1.71 3.41 -4.94
N GLN A 216 -2.12 4.00 -6.06
CA GLN A 216 -3.51 4.36 -6.34
C GLN A 216 -3.96 3.78 -7.68
N SER A 217 -5.01 2.99 -7.67
CA SER A 217 -5.58 2.35 -8.87
C SER A 217 -4.54 1.54 -9.67
N CYS A 218 -3.58 0.93 -8.97
CA CYS A 218 -2.54 0.11 -9.59
C CYS A 218 -2.91 -1.37 -9.60
N VAL A 219 -2.27 -2.12 -10.48
CA VAL A 219 -2.44 -3.58 -10.60
C VAL A 219 -1.08 -4.27 -10.72
N ASN A 220 -0.91 -5.42 -10.04
CA ASN A 220 0.31 -6.23 -10.08
C ASN A 220 1.55 -5.45 -9.59
N VAL A 221 1.52 -5.04 -8.33
CA VAL A 221 2.58 -4.23 -7.72
C VAL A 221 3.49 -5.09 -6.83
N LYS A 222 4.79 -4.88 -6.92
CA LYS A 222 5.79 -5.37 -5.97
C LYS A 222 6.52 -4.19 -5.35
N ALA A 223 6.54 -4.11 -4.02
CA ALA A 223 7.29 -3.12 -3.26
C ALA A 223 8.18 -3.88 -2.26
N SER A 224 9.49 -3.87 -2.45
CA SER A 224 10.39 -4.71 -1.66
C SER A 224 11.68 -4.00 -1.25
N ASN A 225 12.27 -4.45 -0.13
CA ASN A 225 13.56 -3.97 0.35
C ASN A 225 13.59 -2.45 0.60
N LEU A 226 12.46 -1.87 1.05
CA LEU A 226 12.31 -0.43 1.22
C LEU A 226 12.70 0.00 2.64
N ILE A 227 13.32 1.17 2.75
CA ILE A 227 13.55 1.85 4.02
C ILE A 227 12.78 3.16 3.98
N VAL A 228 11.76 3.28 4.81
CA VAL A 228 10.88 4.45 4.88
C VAL A 228 11.01 5.10 6.25
N THR A 229 11.43 6.37 6.29
CA THR A 229 11.71 7.03 7.57
C THR A 229 11.26 8.49 7.61
N ALA A 230 10.64 8.84 8.74
CA ALA A 230 10.36 10.21 9.18
C ALA A 230 10.40 10.26 10.72
N PRO A 231 10.46 11.43 11.35
CA PRO A 231 10.29 11.56 12.80
C PRO A 231 8.96 10.97 13.28
N GLY A 232 8.94 10.37 14.46
CA GLY A 232 7.73 9.72 15.02
C GLY A 232 6.59 10.68 15.35
N ASP A 233 6.85 11.98 15.39
CA ASP A 233 5.92 13.08 15.60
C ASP A 233 5.50 13.81 14.31
N SER A 234 5.94 13.34 13.16
CA SER A 234 5.59 13.95 11.86
C SER A 234 4.16 13.56 11.46
N PRO A 235 3.23 14.51 11.28
CA PRO A 235 1.83 14.21 11.07
C PRO A 235 1.56 13.64 9.67
N ASN A 236 0.68 12.65 9.60
CA ASN A 236 0.19 12.03 8.36
C ASN A 236 1.30 11.48 7.44
N THR A 237 2.42 11.06 8.01
CA THR A 237 3.56 10.54 7.25
C THR A 237 3.49 9.02 7.13
N ASP A 238 2.34 8.52 6.63
CA ASP A 238 2.19 7.09 6.33
C ASP A 238 3.38 6.58 5.52
N GLY A 239 3.83 5.36 5.83
CA GLY A 239 4.91 4.73 5.10
C GLY A 239 4.49 4.31 3.70
N ILE A 240 3.56 3.38 3.60
CA ILE A 240 3.03 2.86 2.35
C ILE A 240 1.49 2.92 2.40
N HIS A 241 0.90 3.68 1.50
CA HIS A 241 -0.54 3.84 1.37
C HIS A 241 -1.05 3.11 0.12
N VAL A 242 -2.07 2.26 0.29
CA VAL A 242 -2.64 1.43 -0.78
C VAL A 242 -4.12 1.74 -0.93
N THR A 243 -4.53 2.26 -2.09
CA THR A 243 -5.93 2.58 -2.41
C THR A 243 -6.30 2.11 -3.81
N ALA A 244 -7.49 1.55 -3.98
CA ALA A 244 -8.01 1.05 -5.25
C ALA A 244 -7.01 0.15 -6.02
N THR A 245 -6.10 -0.51 -5.31
CA THR A 245 -4.97 -1.27 -5.90
C THR A 245 -5.18 -2.77 -5.71
N GLN A 246 -4.89 -3.54 -6.75
CA GLN A 246 -5.10 -4.98 -6.77
C GLN A 246 -3.80 -5.74 -7.02
N ASN A 247 -3.65 -6.91 -6.37
CA ASN A 247 -2.49 -7.77 -6.49
C ASN A 247 -1.19 -7.05 -6.11
N ILE A 248 -1.12 -6.52 -4.89
CA ILE A 248 0.08 -5.86 -4.37
C ILE A 248 0.79 -6.74 -3.35
N ARG A 249 2.10 -6.87 -3.49
CA ARG A 249 2.98 -7.49 -2.51
C ARG A 249 3.99 -6.49 -1.97
N ILE A 250 4.00 -6.29 -0.65
CA ILE A 250 4.95 -5.47 0.10
C ILE A 250 5.82 -6.43 0.93
N SER A 251 7.15 -6.38 0.80
CA SER A 251 8.00 -7.35 1.51
C SER A 251 9.35 -6.79 1.91
N ASN A 252 9.86 -7.29 3.06
CA ASN A 252 11.18 -6.91 3.59
C ASN A 252 11.36 -5.38 3.68
N CYS A 253 10.44 -4.72 4.37
CA CYS A 253 10.44 -3.25 4.51
C CYS A 253 10.66 -2.82 5.95
N LEU A 254 11.50 -1.81 6.14
CA LEU A 254 11.68 -1.11 7.41
C LEU A 254 10.95 0.24 7.34
N ILE A 255 9.92 0.42 8.16
CA ILE A 255 9.07 1.61 8.16
C ILE A 255 9.05 2.24 9.54
N ARG A 256 9.51 3.48 9.66
CA ARG A 256 9.60 4.28 10.88
C ARG A 256 9.10 5.68 10.57
N THR A 257 7.89 6.00 10.93
CA THR A 257 7.21 7.24 10.52
C THR A 257 6.34 7.77 11.66
N GLY A 258 5.64 8.86 11.44
CA GLY A 258 4.76 9.46 12.43
C GLY A 258 3.29 9.09 12.27
N ASP A 259 2.97 8.20 11.30
CA ASP A 259 1.60 7.70 11.10
C ASP A 259 1.62 6.20 10.77
N ASP A 260 0.61 5.67 10.06
CA ASP A 260 0.52 4.25 9.73
C ASP A 260 1.76 3.77 8.95
N CYS A 261 2.38 2.68 9.37
CA CYS A 261 3.44 2.06 8.57
C CYS A 261 2.91 1.60 7.20
N ILE A 262 1.76 0.96 7.22
CA ILE A 262 1.01 0.57 6.01
C ILE A 262 -0.46 0.92 6.27
N SER A 263 -1.07 1.66 5.36
CA SER A 263 -2.50 1.95 5.35
C SER A 263 -3.16 1.40 4.09
N ILE A 264 -4.18 0.55 4.25
CA ILE A 264 -4.88 -0.14 3.16
C ILE A 264 -6.33 0.35 3.17
N VAL A 265 -6.75 1.04 2.10
CA VAL A 265 -8.07 1.67 2.05
C VAL A 265 -8.91 1.18 0.87
N SER A 266 -10.08 1.77 0.71
CA SER A 266 -11.13 1.34 -0.21
C SER A 266 -10.65 0.99 -1.62
N GLY A 267 -11.26 -0.03 -2.23
CA GLY A 267 -10.97 -0.55 -3.57
C GLY A 267 -9.74 -1.46 -3.63
N SER A 268 -9.08 -1.72 -2.49
CA SER A 268 -7.87 -2.56 -2.44
C SER A 268 -8.22 -4.04 -2.25
N LYS A 269 -7.61 -4.89 -3.07
CA LYS A 269 -7.85 -6.34 -3.06
C LYS A 269 -6.58 -7.12 -3.31
N ASN A 270 -6.47 -8.31 -2.65
CA ASN A 270 -5.30 -9.19 -2.73
C ASN A 270 -4.01 -8.44 -2.36
N VAL A 271 -3.98 -7.96 -1.12
CA VAL A 271 -2.84 -7.22 -0.54
C VAL A 271 -2.04 -8.15 0.36
N GLN A 272 -0.76 -8.29 0.10
CA GLN A 272 0.15 -9.11 0.89
C GLN A 272 1.27 -8.22 1.47
N ALA A 273 1.43 -8.22 2.79
CA ALA A 273 2.56 -7.59 3.49
C ALA A 273 3.33 -8.67 4.28
N ASP A 274 4.58 -8.91 3.94
CA ASP A 274 5.41 -9.96 4.54
C ASP A 274 6.77 -9.41 4.98
N ASP A 275 7.24 -9.81 6.16
CA ASP A 275 8.52 -9.38 6.72
C ASP A 275 8.64 -7.85 6.84
N ILE A 276 7.72 -7.28 7.63
CA ILE A 276 7.63 -5.83 7.86
C ILE A 276 8.17 -5.50 9.25
N THR A 277 9.13 -4.59 9.34
CA THR A 277 9.50 -3.96 10.61
C THR A 277 8.88 -2.57 10.67
N CYS A 278 7.95 -2.39 11.59
CA CYS A 278 7.12 -1.19 11.76
C CYS A 278 7.38 -0.53 13.11
N GLY A 279 7.64 0.76 13.13
CA GLY A 279 7.70 1.55 14.36
C GLY A 279 8.98 2.39 14.53
N PRO A 280 8.83 3.60 15.13
CA PRO A 280 7.59 4.18 15.66
C PRO A 280 6.55 4.47 14.57
N GLY A 281 5.32 4.84 15.00
CA GLY A 281 4.19 5.20 14.14
C GLY A 281 2.86 4.67 14.67
N HIS A 282 1.90 4.45 13.76
CA HIS A 282 0.55 4.02 14.13
C HIS A 282 0.26 2.54 13.80
N GLY A 283 1.27 1.74 13.45
CA GLY A 283 1.11 0.32 13.16
C GLY A 283 0.66 0.03 11.72
N ILE A 284 -0.02 -1.09 11.51
CA ILE A 284 -0.54 -1.52 10.21
C ILE A 284 -2.06 -1.42 10.26
N SER A 285 -2.64 -0.59 9.38
CA SER A 285 -4.05 -0.25 9.41
C SER A 285 -4.78 -0.66 8.12
N ILE A 286 -5.97 -1.21 8.28
CA ILE A 286 -6.99 -1.29 7.24
C ILE A 286 -7.98 -0.17 7.53
N GLY A 287 -8.04 0.80 6.61
CA GLY A 287 -8.85 2.01 6.78
C GLY A 287 -8.03 3.31 6.96
N SER A 288 -8.73 4.43 7.20
CA SER A 288 -10.15 4.46 7.57
C SER A 288 -11.06 4.23 6.36
N LEU A 289 -12.15 3.50 6.59
CA LEU A 289 -13.11 3.13 5.56
C LEU A 289 -14.46 3.83 5.81
N GLY A 290 -15.14 4.26 4.76
CA GLY A 290 -16.50 4.76 4.84
C GLY A 290 -16.65 6.22 5.27
N ALA A 291 -15.58 7.04 5.28
CA ALA A 291 -15.65 8.45 5.61
C ALA A 291 -16.66 9.20 4.74
N GLY A 292 -17.44 10.11 5.33
CA GLY A 292 -18.44 10.89 4.61
C GLY A 292 -19.56 10.05 4.00
N ASN A 293 -19.97 8.98 4.67
CA ASN A 293 -21.02 8.04 4.24
C ASN A 293 -20.68 7.34 2.90
N SER A 294 -19.40 7.20 2.58
CA SER A 294 -18.97 6.55 1.34
C SER A 294 -19.05 5.03 1.42
N GLN A 295 -19.14 4.39 0.26
CA GLN A 295 -18.95 2.96 0.12
C GLN A 295 -17.46 2.63 0.12
N ALA A 296 -17.07 1.61 0.87
CA ALA A 296 -15.69 1.15 0.95
C ALA A 296 -15.61 -0.37 0.90
N GLU A 297 -14.68 -0.89 0.11
CA GLU A 297 -14.50 -2.32 -0.09
C GLU A 297 -13.02 -2.69 0.00
N VAL A 298 -12.69 -3.56 0.96
CA VAL A 298 -11.35 -4.14 1.11
C VAL A 298 -11.49 -5.65 1.30
N SER A 299 -10.73 -6.44 0.55
CA SER A 299 -10.73 -7.89 0.73
C SER A 299 -9.38 -8.54 0.47
N ASP A 300 -9.24 -9.76 0.99
CA ASP A 300 -8.11 -10.64 0.70
C ASP A 300 -6.76 -10.01 1.13
N VAL A 301 -6.69 -9.58 2.39
CA VAL A 301 -5.49 -8.96 2.97
C VAL A 301 -4.76 -9.96 3.84
N VAL A 302 -3.46 -10.13 3.61
CA VAL A 302 -2.58 -10.96 4.45
C VAL A 302 -1.40 -10.14 4.92
N VAL A 303 -1.27 -9.98 6.23
CA VAL A 303 -0.06 -9.44 6.88
C VAL A 303 0.64 -10.58 7.60
N SER A 304 1.91 -10.82 7.28
CA SER A 304 2.67 -11.90 7.89
C SER A 304 4.09 -11.49 8.28
N LYS A 305 4.60 -12.14 9.33
CA LYS A 305 5.98 -11.92 9.84
C LYS A 305 6.30 -10.44 10.14
N ALA A 306 5.34 -9.73 10.70
CA ALA A 306 5.57 -8.33 11.07
C ALA A 306 6.18 -8.22 12.48
N LYS A 307 7.10 -7.26 12.64
CA LYS A 307 7.63 -6.80 13.92
C LYS A 307 7.15 -5.37 14.14
N ILE A 308 6.32 -5.15 15.15
CA ILE A 308 5.71 -3.84 15.45
C ILE A 308 6.26 -3.35 16.79
N ILE A 309 6.92 -2.18 16.80
CA ILE A 309 7.72 -1.74 17.94
C ILE A 309 7.43 -0.27 18.27
N GLY A 310 6.97 0.00 19.50
CA GLY A 310 6.78 1.36 20.02
C GLY A 310 5.75 2.18 19.22
N THR A 311 4.72 1.55 18.71
CA THR A 311 3.64 2.19 17.93
C THR A 311 2.40 2.42 18.79
N THR A 312 1.56 3.37 18.40
CA THR A 312 0.27 3.58 19.06
C THR A 312 -0.71 2.45 18.82
N ASN A 313 -0.71 1.86 17.62
CA ASN A 313 -1.51 0.67 17.31
C ASN A 313 -0.64 -0.43 16.71
N GLY A 314 -1.09 -1.66 16.84
CA GLY A 314 -0.45 -2.80 16.19
C GLY A 314 -1.14 -3.15 14.87
N LEU A 315 -2.14 -4.01 14.95
CA LEU A 315 -2.99 -4.46 13.85
C LEU A 315 -4.35 -3.81 14.02
N ARG A 316 -4.68 -2.87 13.13
CA ARG A 316 -5.86 -2.03 13.26
C ARG A 316 -6.79 -2.16 12.07
N ILE A 317 -8.11 -2.25 12.35
CA ILE A 317 -9.17 -1.99 11.36
C ILE A 317 -9.98 -0.81 11.88
N LYS A 318 -10.16 0.23 11.06
CA LYS A 318 -10.88 1.45 11.44
C LYS A 318 -11.90 1.85 10.37
N THR A 319 -13.16 2.03 10.79
CA THR A 319 -14.24 2.44 9.90
C THR A 319 -15.05 3.58 10.49
N TRP A 320 -15.52 4.46 9.64
CA TRP A 320 -16.41 5.56 10.02
C TRP A 320 -17.85 5.06 10.12
N GLN A 321 -18.59 5.60 11.07
CA GLN A 321 -20.02 5.42 11.10
C GLN A 321 -20.67 6.11 9.88
N GLY A 322 -21.81 5.63 9.43
CA GLY A 322 -22.50 6.09 8.22
C GLY A 322 -21.93 5.54 6.92
N GLY A 323 -20.75 4.93 6.93
CA GLY A 323 -20.18 4.26 5.78
C GLY A 323 -20.97 3.02 5.37
N SER A 324 -20.60 2.42 4.26
CA SER A 324 -21.17 1.16 3.74
C SER A 324 -20.10 0.31 3.06
N GLY A 325 -20.44 -0.91 2.66
CA GLY A 325 -19.52 -1.85 2.04
C GLY A 325 -18.92 -2.85 3.03
N TYR A 326 -17.66 -3.26 2.83
CA TYR A 326 -17.07 -4.33 3.62
C TYR A 326 -15.54 -4.27 3.75
N ALA A 327 -15.04 -4.89 4.84
CA ALA A 327 -13.66 -5.29 5.03
C ALA A 327 -13.66 -6.77 5.42
N THR A 328 -13.18 -7.65 4.53
CA THR A 328 -13.35 -9.12 4.72
C THR A 328 -12.14 -9.91 4.23
N ASN A 329 -12.04 -11.18 4.67
CA ASN A 329 -10.94 -12.08 4.33
C ASN A 329 -9.58 -11.50 4.73
N ILE A 330 -9.46 -11.07 5.98
CA ILE A 330 -8.25 -10.42 6.51
C ILE A 330 -7.53 -11.39 7.43
N ARG A 331 -6.23 -11.56 7.21
CA ARG A 331 -5.42 -12.45 8.03
C ARG A 331 -4.14 -11.77 8.48
N PHE A 332 -3.97 -11.69 9.80
CA PHE A 332 -2.75 -11.28 10.45
C PHE A 332 -2.08 -12.50 11.08
N LYS A 333 -0.86 -12.84 10.66
CA LYS A 333 -0.19 -14.05 11.16
C LYS A 333 1.29 -13.84 11.47
N ASN A 334 1.75 -14.54 12.52
CA ASN A 334 3.18 -14.51 12.92
C ASN A 334 3.66 -13.08 13.22
N VAL A 335 2.93 -12.35 14.08
CA VAL A 335 3.26 -10.95 14.41
C VAL A 335 3.86 -10.87 15.80
N MET A 336 5.00 -10.19 15.89
CA MET A 336 5.68 -9.87 17.15
C MET A 336 5.49 -8.39 17.47
N MET A 337 5.08 -8.10 18.69
CA MET A 337 4.83 -6.74 19.19
C MET A 337 5.71 -6.41 20.39
N ALA A 338 6.26 -5.22 20.44
CA ALA A 338 7.02 -4.72 21.57
C ALA A 338 6.60 -3.30 21.88
N ASN A 339 6.08 -3.07 23.10
CA ASN A 339 5.68 -1.74 23.57
C ASN A 339 4.67 -1.06 22.64
N VAL A 340 3.58 -1.76 22.27
CA VAL A 340 2.51 -1.26 21.40
C VAL A 340 1.32 -0.86 22.28
N SER A 341 0.75 0.35 22.09
CA SER A 341 -0.33 0.81 22.99
C SER A 341 -1.64 0.05 22.76
N ASN A 342 -2.04 -0.16 21.51
CA ASN A 342 -3.23 -0.93 21.14
C ASN A 342 -2.83 -2.07 20.20
N PRO A 343 -2.34 -3.23 20.71
CA PRO A 343 -1.80 -4.28 19.86
C PRO A 343 -2.78 -4.82 18.80
N ILE A 344 -4.03 -5.12 19.20
CA ILE A 344 -5.09 -5.55 18.31
C ILE A 344 -6.30 -4.64 18.54
N ILE A 345 -6.75 -3.97 17.48
CA ILE A 345 -7.91 -3.08 17.56
C ILE A 345 -8.78 -3.13 16.31
N ILE A 346 -10.08 -3.33 16.50
CA ILE A 346 -11.13 -3.01 15.54
C ILE A 346 -11.93 -1.84 16.10
N ASP A 347 -12.06 -0.75 15.33
CA ASP A 347 -12.76 0.47 15.73
C ASP A 347 -13.75 0.86 14.61
N GLN A 348 -15.04 0.57 14.82
CA GLN A 348 -16.12 0.97 13.92
C GLN A 348 -16.76 2.32 14.30
N TYR A 349 -16.24 2.97 15.33
CA TYR A 349 -16.61 4.32 15.74
C TYR A 349 -15.52 5.33 15.45
N TYR A 350 -14.60 5.01 14.53
CA TYR A 350 -13.47 5.87 14.20
C TYR A 350 -13.91 7.27 13.83
N CYS A 351 -13.28 8.27 14.45
CA CYS A 351 -13.56 9.67 14.27
C CYS A 351 -12.24 10.46 14.29
N ASP A 352 -11.87 11.07 13.17
CA ASP A 352 -10.68 11.92 13.04
C ASP A 352 -11.10 13.35 12.68
N GLN A 353 -11.93 13.95 13.54
CA GLN A 353 -12.46 15.30 13.42
C GLN A 353 -12.31 16.03 14.76
N ASP A 354 -12.24 17.37 14.69
CA ASP A 354 -12.13 18.22 15.88
C ASP A 354 -13.44 18.24 16.72
N SER A 355 -14.58 17.88 16.11
CA SER A 355 -15.87 17.72 16.79
C SER A 355 -16.24 16.23 16.86
N PRO A 356 -16.97 15.79 17.91
CA PRO A 356 -17.44 14.41 18.00
C PRO A 356 -18.27 14.02 16.78
N CYS A 357 -18.00 12.82 16.24
CA CYS A 357 -18.78 12.29 15.14
C CYS A 357 -20.18 11.87 15.62
N GLN A 358 -21.18 12.09 14.78
CA GLN A 358 -22.55 11.67 15.08
C GLN A 358 -22.67 10.15 15.01
N GLU A 359 -23.41 9.56 15.94
CA GLU A 359 -23.81 8.16 15.86
C GLU A 359 -24.71 7.92 14.64
N GLN A 360 -24.40 6.89 13.88
CA GLN A 360 -25.16 6.48 12.69
C GLN A 360 -25.34 4.97 12.67
N ALA A 361 -26.49 4.53 12.16
CA ALA A 361 -26.84 3.11 12.14
C ALA A 361 -26.03 2.31 11.10
N SER A 362 -25.58 2.91 10.00
CA SER A 362 -24.82 2.20 8.98
C SER A 362 -23.33 2.25 9.25
N THR A 363 -22.64 1.19 8.84
CA THR A 363 -21.18 1.07 8.94
C THR A 363 -20.65 0.11 7.88
N VAL A 364 -19.34 0.17 7.62
CA VAL A 364 -18.66 -0.83 6.80
C VAL A 364 -18.64 -2.16 7.53
N LYS A 365 -19.14 -3.23 6.92
CA LYS A 365 -19.22 -4.56 7.53
C LYS A 365 -17.81 -5.16 7.65
N ILE A 366 -17.48 -5.67 8.85
CA ILE A 366 -16.20 -6.34 9.10
C ILE A 366 -16.48 -7.82 9.33
N SER A 367 -15.85 -8.71 8.54
CA SER A 367 -16.06 -10.14 8.66
C SER A 367 -14.86 -10.98 8.23
N ASN A 368 -14.81 -12.22 8.74
CA ASN A 368 -13.75 -13.18 8.41
C ASN A 368 -12.34 -12.60 8.63
N VAL A 369 -12.07 -12.22 9.88
CA VAL A 369 -10.77 -11.68 10.30
C VAL A 369 -10.07 -12.67 11.23
N VAL A 370 -8.84 -13.03 10.90
CA VAL A 370 -8.04 -13.99 11.66
C VAL A 370 -6.78 -13.34 12.18
N TYR A 371 -6.60 -13.41 13.50
CA TYR A 371 -5.34 -13.08 14.17
C TYR A 371 -4.69 -14.38 14.63
N GLU A 372 -3.60 -14.79 13.99
CA GLU A 372 -2.93 -16.07 14.23
C GLU A 372 -1.48 -15.88 14.63
N ASN A 373 -1.07 -16.52 15.74
CA ASN A 373 0.29 -16.44 16.29
C ASN A 373 0.77 -14.99 16.46
N VAL A 374 -0.02 -14.20 17.20
CA VAL A 374 0.30 -12.80 17.57
C VAL A 374 0.80 -12.77 19.00
N LYS A 375 2.02 -12.28 19.22
CA LYS A 375 2.66 -12.30 20.55
C LYS A 375 3.36 -10.99 20.85
N GLY A 376 3.49 -10.69 22.14
CA GLY A 376 4.33 -9.57 22.56
C GLY A 376 3.79 -8.77 23.73
N THR A 377 4.15 -7.48 23.78
CA THR A 377 3.83 -6.61 24.90
C THR A 377 3.00 -5.40 24.51
N SER A 378 1.98 -5.12 25.34
CA SER A 378 1.15 -3.93 25.29
C SER A 378 1.69 -2.86 26.23
N ALA A 379 1.78 -1.62 25.76
CA ALA A 379 2.10 -0.46 26.59
C ALA A 379 0.89 0.02 27.40
N SER A 380 -0.32 -0.37 27.02
CA SER A 380 -1.56 -0.08 27.74
C SER A 380 -2.12 -1.33 28.43
N LYS A 381 -3.10 -1.12 29.30
CA LYS A 381 -3.80 -2.19 30.00
C LYS A 381 -4.66 -3.05 29.06
N VAL A 382 -5.29 -2.44 28.06
CA VAL A 382 -6.14 -3.12 27.07
C VAL A 382 -5.30 -3.48 25.86
N ALA A 383 -5.02 -4.76 25.66
CA ALA A 383 -4.20 -5.26 24.55
C ALA A 383 -5.03 -5.75 23.34
N VAL A 384 -6.30 -6.10 23.56
CA VAL A 384 -7.25 -6.46 22.52
C VAL A 384 -8.49 -5.60 22.69
N LYS A 385 -8.85 -4.83 21.67
CA LYS A 385 -10.06 -4.01 21.66
C LYS A 385 -10.87 -4.26 20.40
N PHE A 386 -12.08 -4.75 20.56
CA PHE A 386 -13.08 -4.84 19.49
C PHE A 386 -14.24 -3.91 19.84
N ASP A 387 -14.27 -2.77 19.22
CA ASP A 387 -15.29 -1.73 19.35
C ASP A 387 -16.16 -1.75 18.09
N CYS A 388 -17.00 -2.80 18.01
CA CYS A 388 -17.81 -3.06 16.85
C CYS A 388 -19.18 -2.40 16.97
N SER A 389 -19.78 -2.06 15.83
CA SER A 389 -21.06 -1.34 15.76
C SER A 389 -22.23 -2.15 16.34
N LYS A 390 -23.09 -1.48 17.08
CA LYS A 390 -24.34 -2.08 17.56
C LYS A 390 -25.26 -2.53 16.44
N SER A 391 -25.25 -1.83 15.31
CA SER A 391 -26.11 -2.11 14.16
C SER A 391 -25.61 -3.27 13.31
N PHE A 392 -24.27 -3.35 13.13
CA PHE A 392 -23.61 -4.39 12.36
C PHE A 392 -22.31 -4.78 13.06
N GLY A 393 -22.44 -5.68 14.04
CA GLY A 393 -21.28 -6.20 14.76
C GLY A 393 -20.29 -6.89 13.83
N CYS A 394 -19.05 -7.01 14.30
CA CYS A 394 -18.04 -7.74 13.56
C CYS A 394 -18.34 -9.23 13.56
N GLN A 395 -18.26 -9.90 12.42
CA GLN A 395 -18.62 -11.29 12.22
C GLN A 395 -17.41 -12.17 11.93
N ASP A 396 -17.42 -13.41 12.41
CA ASP A 396 -16.39 -14.42 12.14
C ASP A 396 -14.98 -13.90 12.48
N ILE A 397 -14.80 -13.36 13.67
CA ILE A 397 -13.49 -12.94 14.16
C ILE A 397 -12.82 -14.11 14.89
N LEU A 398 -11.60 -14.47 14.53
CA LEU A 398 -10.86 -15.57 15.14
C LEU A 398 -9.56 -15.07 15.79
N LEU A 399 -9.40 -15.31 17.08
CA LEU A 399 -8.12 -15.24 17.78
C LEU A 399 -7.53 -16.66 17.91
N LYS A 400 -6.39 -16.90 17.27
CA LYS A 400 -5.69 -18.19 17.30
C LYS A 400 -4.26 -18.00 17.79
N ASP A 401 -3.90 -18.64 18.90
CA ASP A 401 -2.56 -18.58 19.48
C ASP A 401 -2.07 -17.13 19.70
N VAL A 402 -2.90 -16.29 20.33
CA VAL A 402 -2.62 -14.90 20.67
C VAL A 402 -2.12 -14.81 22.12
N ASN A 403 -0.94 -14.21 22.32
CA ASN A 403 -0.38 -14.04 23.67
C ASN A 403 0.22 -12.63 23.82
N LEU A 404 -0.58 -11.73 24.38
CA LEU A 404 -0.21 -10.34 24.63
C LEU A 404 -0.16 -10.10 26.16
N ARG A 405 0.92 -9.48 26.61
CA ARG A 405 1.18 -9.19 28.03
C ARG A 405 1.32 -7.68 28.22
N SER A 406 0.97 -7.18 29.39
CA SER A 406 1.27 -5.80 29.77
C SER A 406 2.76 -5.62 30.07
N LEU A 407 3.34 -4.48 29.71
CA LEU A 407 4.69 -4.08 30.13
C LEU A 407 4.80 -3.82 31.63
N ALA A 408 3.71 -3.42 32.29
CA ALA A 408 3.68 -3.10 33.73
C ALA A 408 3.62 -4.34 34.63
N ASN A 409 3.89 -5.54 34.11
CA ASN A 409 3.68 -6.82 34.80
C ASN A 409 2.24 -7.05 35.31
N GLU A 410 1.29 -6.26 34.84
CA GLU A 410 -0.13 -6.47 35.07
C GLU A 410 -0.70 -7.45 34.04
N ILE A 411 -1.88 -8.02 34.37
CA ILE A 411 -2.62 -8.85 33.41
C ILE A 411 -3.18 -7.93 32.31
N ALA A 412 -2.78 -8.18 31.08
CA ALA A 412 -3.38 -7.50 29.94
C ALA A 412 -4.88 -7.83 29.85
N GLN A 413 -5.67 -6.85 29.43
CA GLN A 413 -7.12 -6.97 29.33
C GLN A 413 -7.60 -6.99 27.85
N ALA A 414 -8.81 -7.51 27.65
CA ALA A 414 -9.55 -7.41 26.41
C ALA A 414 -10.87 -6.66 26.64
N SER A 415 -11.26 -5.82 25.70
CA SER A 415 -12.56 -5.13 25.63
C SER A 415 -13.21 -5.50 24.30
N CYS A 416 -14.40 -6.11 24.34
CA CYS A 416 -15.01 -6.72 23.16
C CYS A 416 -16.49 -6.44 23.16
N GLU A 417 -16.92 -5.62 22.21
CA GLU A 417 -18.30 -5.20 22.08
C GLU A 417 -18.84 -5.56 20.69
N HIS A 418 -20.03 -6.14 20.64
CA HIS A 418 -20.77 -6.46 19.42
C HIS A 418 -19.96 -7.28 18.38
N VAL A 419 -19.19 -8.26 18.86
CA VAL A 419 -18.32 -9.10 18.03
C VAL A 419 -18.70 -10.58 18.14
N ASP A 420 -18.88 -11.23 17.00
CA ASP A 420 -18.91 -12.69 16.91
C ASP A 420 -17.46 -13.20 16.87
N LEU A 421 -17.03 -13.75 18.01
CA LEU A 421 -15.62 -14.04 18.29
C LEU A 421 -15.42 -15.50 18.68
N SER A 422 -14.50 -16.14 18.01
CA SER A 422 -14.02 -17.46 18.36
C SER A 422 -12.56 -17.47 18.81
N HIS A 423 -12.24 -18.43 19.71
CA HIS A 423 -10.89 -18.61 20.21
C HIS A 423 -10.37 -20.00 19.86
N ARG A 424 -9.11 -20.10 19.43
CA ARG A 424 -8.45 -21.39 19.15
C ARG A 424 -7.03 -21.39 19.70
N GLY A 425 -6.62 -22.48 20.32
CA GLY A 425 -5.32 -22.60 20.96
C GLY A 425 -5.19 -21.73 22.20
N THR A 426 -4.01 -21.19 22.46
CA THR A 426 -3.74 -20.33 23.62
C THR A 426 -4.08 -18.88 23.29
N VAL A 427 -5.04 -18.28 24.02
CA VAL A 427 -5.43 -16.87 23.86
C VAL A 427 -5.36 -16.15 25.19
N SER A 428 -4.57 -15.08 25.23
CA SER A 428 -4.43 -14.18 26.38
C SER A 428 -4.14 -12.75 25.86
N PRO A 429 -4.91 -11.72 26.29
CA PRO A 429 -6.13 -11.79 27.09
C PRO A 429 -7.31 -12.39 26.30
N LYS A 430 -8.26 -12.97 27.01
CA LYS A 430 -9.54 -13.41 26.42
C LYS A 430 -10.57 -12.31 26.59
N CYS A 431 -11.40 -12.13 25.59
CA CYS A 431 -12.65 -11.40 25.74
C CYS A 431 -13.56 -12.16 26.69
N SER A 432 -14.07 -11.48 27.70
CA SER A 432 -15.14 -12.03 28.51
C SER A 432 -16.37 -12.24 27.60
N SER A 433 -16.91 -13.43 27.58
CA SER A 433 -18.22 -13.62 26.97
C SER A 433 -19.21 -12.71 27.71
N LEU A 434 -19.67 -11.66 27.04
CA LEU A 434 -20.87 -10.98 27.49
C LEU A 434 -22.00 -11.98 27.26
N ILE A 435 -22.47 -12.59 28.36
CA ILE A 435 -23.71 -13.40 28.43
C ILE A 435 -24.88 -12.46 28.15
#